data_fefd9f62d79958a757bcc07cac095727
#
_entry.id   fefd9f62d79958a757bcc07cac095727
#
_cell.length_a   1.000
_cell.length_b   1.000
_cell.length_c   1.000
_cell.angle_alpha   90.00
_cell.angle_beta   90.00
_cell.angle_gamma   90.00
#
_symmetry.space_group_name_H-M   'P 1'
#
loop_
_entity.id
_entity.type
_entity.pdbx_description
1 polymer ?
#
loop_
_entity_poly.entity_id
_entity_poly.type
_entity_poly.pdbx_seq_one_letter_code
_entity_poly.pdbx_strand_id
1 'polypeptide(L)'
;MVPGIHRPAVVRVNLSAIKQNIENEVNHLDPDQKLFAVVKANAYGHGAIQVAKVAEEAGASGFCVAILDEALELRENGVVKPILVLGVVSPEYAPVAAANGISLTVPNLEWLHMAQEALERENLQLKIHLGIDSGMGRIGFSEDDEFIEANKFLENNPNFFVEGMFAHFASADSSDDTYFKHQVEKFKHMKSLLTVKPKWIHVDNTAASIFDKDVHSDLVRFGIGIYGLNPSSNPSSPD
;
A
#
# COMPACT_ATOMS: atom_id res chain seq x y z
N MET A 1 -14.57 -17.63 9.33
CA MET A 1 -15.19 -18.49 8.27
C MET A 1 -15.13 -19.93 8.73
N VAL A 2 -16.23 -20.70 8.66
CA VAL A 2 -16.22 -22.12 9.05
C VAL A 2 -15.70 -22.94 7.86
N PRO A 3 -14.57 -23.66 8.00
CA PRO A 3 -14.05 -24.50 6.92
C PRO A 3 -14.99 -25.66 6.61
N GLY A 4 -15.26 -25.87 5.33
CA GLY A 4 -16.13 -26.97 4.87
C GLY A 4 -15.39 -28.29 4.72
N ILE A 5 -14.81 -28.82 5.82
CA ILE A 5 -13.93 -30.00 5.82
C ILE A 5 -14.57 -31.31 5.32
N HIS A 6 -15.90 -31.35 5.27
CA HIS A 6 -16.65 -32.52 4.76
C HIS A 6 -17.00 -32.41 3.27
N ARG A 7 -16.49 -31.41 2.55
CA ARG A 7 -16.68 -31.26 1.10
C ARG A 7 -15.51 -31.85 0.32
N PRO A 8 -15.73 -32.49 -0.84
CA PRO A 8 -14.63 -32.99 -1.66
C PRO A 8 -13.85 -31.88 -2.40
N ALA A 9 -14.42 -30.65 -2.49
CA ALA A 9 -13.78 -29.53 -3.11
C ALA A 9 -12.83 -28.85 -2.11
N VAL A 10 -11.55 -28.74 -2.48
CA VAL A 10 -10.50 -28.09 -1.68
C VAL A 10 -9.69 -27.13 -2.52
N VAL A 11 -9.23 -26.04 -1.92
CA VAL A 11 -8.22 -25.16 -2.49
C VAL A 11 -6.87 -25.55 -1.94
N ARG A 12 -5.91 -25.83 -2.82
CA ARG A 12 -4.52 -26.12 -2.43
C ARG A 12 -3.66 -24.90 -2.77
N VAL A 13 -3.04 -24.29 -1.76
CA VAL A 13 -2.15 -23.16 -1.92
C VAL A 13 -0.70 -23.65 -1.88
N ASN A 14 0.07 -23.34 -2.93
CA ASN A 14 1.49 -23.64 -3.00
C ASN A 14 2.31 -22.50 -2.42
N LEU A 15 2.64 -22.55 -1.13
CA LEU A 15 3.41 -21.52 -0.45
C LEU A 15 4.83 -21.38 -1.00
N SER A 16 5.42 -22.46 -1.54
CA SER A 16 6.76 -22.38 -2.15
C SER A 16 6.75 -21.58 -3.45
N ALA A 17 5.67 -21.68 -4.25
CA ALA A 17 5.52 -20.86 -5.44
C ALA A 17 5.32 -19.37 -5.08
N ILE A 18 4.52 -19.09 -4.05
CA ILE A 18 4.36 -17.72 -3.52
C ILE A 18 5.71 -17.16 -3.06
N LYS A 19 6.49 -17.94 -2.31
CA LYS A 19 7.83 -17.56 -1.87
C LYS A 19 8.71 -17.21 -3.05
N GLN A 20 8.78 -18.08 -4.05
CA GLN A 20 9.60 -17.89 -5.24
C GLN A 20 9.22 -16.61 -6.00
N ASN A 21 7.91 -16.32 -6.16
CA ASN A 21 7.46 -15.12 -6.84
C ASN A 21 7.92 -13.84 -6.11
N ILE A 22 7.87 -13.86 -4.78
CA ILE A 22 8.34 -12.71 -3.97
C ILE A 22 9.86 -12.58 -4.04
N GLU A 23 10.61 -13.70 -3.93
CA GLU A 23 12.07 -13.71 -4.05
C GLU A 23 12.52 -13.21 -5.42
N ASN A 24 11.85 -13.60 -6.50
CA ASN A 24 12.12 -13.12 -7.84
C ASN A 24 11.96 -11.60 -7.93
N GLU A 25 10.85 -11.07 -7.40
CA GLU A 25 10.61 -9.62 -7.40
C GLU A 25 11.64 -8.89 -6.53
N VAL A 26 11.92 -9.36 -5.31
CA VAL A 26 12.93 -8.76 -4.42
C VAL A 26 14.31 -8.69 -5.10
N ASN A 27 14.67 -9.72 -5.87
CA ASN A 27 15.93 -9.76 -6.61
C ASN A 27 15.94 -8.87 -7.87
N HIS A 28 14.75 -8.50 -8.37
CA HIS A 28 14.58 -7.60 -9.51
C HIS A 28 14.68 -6.13 -9.10
N LEU A 29 14.28 -5.80 -7.87
CA LEU A 29 14.29 -4.43 -7.36
C LEU A 29 15.71 -3.87 -7.19
N ASP A 30 15.82 -2.55 -7.29
CA ASP A 30 17.05 -1.85 -6.92
C ASP A 30 17.38 -2.04 -5.44
N PRO A 31 18.67 -2.02 -5.03
CA PRO A 31 19.10 -2.32 -3.65
C PRO A 31 18.49 -1.42 -2.57
N ASP A 32 18.08 -0.21 -2.90
CA ASP A 32 17.45 0.76 -2.00
C ASP A 32 15.91 0.68 -1.99
N GLN A 33 15.31 0.01 -2.97
CA GLN A 33 13.88 -0.23 -3.02
C GLN A 33 13.44 -1.30 -2.01
N LYS A 34 12.20 -1.16 -1.53
CA LYS A 34 11.57 -2.11 -0.61
C LYS A 34 10.34 -2.75 -1.26
N LEU A 35 10.04 -3.97 -0.85
CA LEU A 35 8.82 -4.66 -1.26
C LEU A 35 7.85 -4.76 -0.08
N PHE A 36 6.62 -4.24 -0.27
CA PHE A 36 5.49 -4.54 0.59
C PHE A 36 4.58 -5.54 -0.11
N ALA A 37 4.37 -6.69 0.54
CA ALA A 37 3.49 -7.73 0.03
C ALA A 37 2.02 -7.32 0.25
N VAL A 38 1.22 -7.31 -0.83
CA VAL A 38 -0.20 -6.98 -0.73
C VAL A 38 -0.99 -8.24 -0.41
N VAL A 39 -1.46 -8.34 0.83
CA VAL A 39 -2.14 -9.53 1.37
C VAL A 39 -3.61 -9.26 1.75
N LYS A 40 -4.19 -8.19 1.20
CA LYS A 40 -5.62 -7.83 1.35
C LYS A 40 -6.55 -8.94 0.88
N ALA A 41 -7.81 -8.91 1.31
CA ALA A 41 -8.85 -9.89 0.97
C ALA A 41 -8.39 -11.33 1.24
N ASN A 42 -7.86 -11.56 2.47
CA ASN A 42 -7.28 -12.82 2.88
C ASN A 42 -6.19 -13.33 1.90
N ALA A 43 -5.25 -12.45 1.52
CA ALA A 43 -4.23 -12.70 0.50
C ALA A 43 -4.85 -13.18 -0.81
N TYR A 44 -5.84 -12.42 -1.32
CA TYR A 44 -6.59 -12.77 -2.53
C TYR A 44 -7.21 -14.19 -2.45
N GLY A 45 -7.60 -14.60 -1.24
CA GLY A 45 -8.17 -15.91 -0.95
C GLY A 45 -7.15 -17.02 -0.63
N HIS A 46 -5.87 -16.71 -0.60
CA HIS A 46 -4.79 -17.70 -0.37
C HIS A 46 -4.43 -17.91 1.12
N GLY A 47 -5.01 -17.12 2.03
CA GLY A 47 -4.73 -17.20 3.47
C GLY A 47 -3.68 -16.18 3.92
N ALA A 48 -4.14 -15.02 4.44
CA ALA A 48 -3.28 -13.88 4.73
C ALA A 48 -2.14 -14.21 5.70
N ILE A 49 -2.41 -14.96 6.75
CA ILE A 49 -1.41 -15.29 7.79
C ILE A 49 -0.28 -16.15 7.23
N GLN A 50 -0.62 -17.20 6.46
CA GLN A 50 0.38 -18.11 5.88
C GLN A 50 1.20 -17.39 4.80
N VAL A 51 0.53 -16.59 3.96
CA VAL A 51 1.20 -15.79 2.92
C VAL A 51 2.10 -14.73 3.56
N ALA A 52 1.67 -14.05 4.61
CA ALA A 52 2.48 -13.05 5.30
C ALA A 52 3.77 -13.65 5.86
N LYS A 53 3.70 -14.83 6.54
CA LYS A 53 4.87 -15.53 7.06
C LYS A 53 5.87 -15.88 5.96
N VAL A 54 5.38 -16.44 4.87
CA VAL A 54 6.23 -16.81 3.73
C VAL A 54 6.82 -15.57 3.04
N ALA A 55 6.04 -14.48 2.96
CA ALA A 55 6.52 -13.23 2.38
C ALA A 55 7.64 -12.59 3.23
N GLU A 56 7.55 -12.66 4.56
CA GLU A 56 8.66 -12.23 5.43
C GLU A 56 9.94 -13.01 5.19
N GLU A 57 9.83 -14.34 5.07
CA GLU A 57 10.98 -15.22 4.76
C GLU A 57 11.56 -14.94 3.36
N ALA A 58 10.71 -14.54 2.40
CA ALA A 58 11.10 -14.21 1.03
C ALA A 58 11.69 -12.79 0.88
N GLY A 59 11.78 -12.01 1.97
CA GLY A 59 12.40 -10.69 1.94
C GLY A 59 11.43 -9.51 1.88
N ALA A 60 10.12 -9.71 1.96
CA ALA A 60 9.18 -8.61 2.06
C ALA A 60 9.48 -7.73 3.26
N SER A 61 9.51 -6.41 3.06
CA SER A 61 9.84 -5.42 4.09
C SER A 61 8.62 -4.92 4.87
N GLY A 62 7.42 -5.24 4.42
CA GLY A 62 6.16 -4.87 5.04
C GLY A 62 4.96 -5.43 4.27
N PHE A 63 3.78 -5.00 4.65
CA PHE A 63 2.51 -5.49 4.12
C PHE A 63 1.56 -4.36 3.75
N CYS A 64 0.70 -4.63 2.76
CA CYS A 64 -0.44 -3.79 2.44
C CYS A 64 -1.72 -4.60 2.55
N VAL A 65 -2.72 -4.03 3.22
CA VAL A 65 -4.06 -4.60 3.40
C VAL A 65 -5.13 -3.62 2.95
N ALA A 66 -6.39 -4.04 2.86
CA ALA A 66 -7.48 -3.18 2.43
C ALA A 66 -8.14 -2.43 3.59
N ILE A 67 -8.31 -3.07 4.74
CA ILE A 67 -9.05 -2.57 5.90
C ILE A 67 -8.25 -2.75 7.19
N LEU A 68 -8.64 -2.02 8.23
CA LEU A 68 -7.97 -2.06 9.52
C LEU A 68 -8.03 -3.44 10.19
N ASP A 69 -9.16 -4.14 10.06
CA ASP A 69 -9.34 -5.47 10.65
C ASP A 69 -8.35 -6.51 10.09
N GLU A 70 -8.04 -6.45 8.80
CA GLU A 70 -7.00 -7.30 8.20
C GLU A 70 -5.60 -6.99 8.80
N ALA A 71 -5.31 -5.72 9.06
CA ALA A 71 -4.05 -5.32 9.70
C ALA A 71 -3.97 -5.82 11.15
N LEU A 72 -5.06 -5.71 11.89
CA LEU A 72 -5.16 -6.19 13.27
C LEU A 72 -5.01 -7.72 13.32
N GLU A 73 -5.66 -8.47 12.40
CA GLU A 73 -5.49 -9.92 12.29
C GLU A 73 -4.01 -10.30 12.07
N LEU A 74 -3.29 -9.57 11.21
CA LEU A 74 -1.85 -9.80 11.02
C LEU A 74 -1.06 -9.53 12.31
N ARG A 75 -1.36 -8.46 13.04
CA ARG A 75 -0.72 -8.14 14.33
C ARG A 75 -0.97 -9.22 15.39
N GLU A 76 -2.21 -9.66 15.53
CA GLU A 76 -2.60 -10.74 16.45
C GLU A 76 -1.87 -12.06 16.15
N ASN A 77 -1.50 -12.29 14.89
CA ASN A 77 -0.75 -13.46 14.45
C ASN A 77 0.78 -13.26 14.41
N GLY A 78 1.28 -12.18 15.05
CA GLY A 78 2.70 -11.97 15.32
C GLY A 78 3.48 -11.25 14.23
N VAL A 79 2.82 -10.66 13.23
CA VAL A 79 3.49 -9.82 12.23
C VAL A 79 3.93 -8.51 12.90
N VAL A 80 5.25 -8.23 12.90
CA VAL A 80 5.84 -7.02 13.50
C VAL A 80 6.28 -5.98 12.45
N LYS A 81 6.46 -6.40 11.20
CA LYS A 81 6.85 -5.51 10.10
C LYS A 81 5.80 -4.42 9.84
N PRO A 82 6.16 -3.31 9.15
CA PRO A 82 5.20 -2.27 8.77
C PRO A 82 3.97 -2.83 8.07
N ILE A 83 2.79 -2.29 8.40
CA ILE A 83 1.53 -2.61 7.73
C ILE A 83 0.86 -1.31 7.33
N LEU A 84 0.55 -1.17 6.05
CA LEU A 84 -0.20 -0.05 5.49
C LEU A 84 -1.61 -0.49 5.10
N VAL A 85 -2.61 0.19 5.65
CA VAL A 85 -4.00 0.06 5.19
C VAL A 85 -4.22 0.97 3.99
N LEU A 86 -4.48 0.37 2.82
CA LEU A 86 -4.66 1.10 1.55
C LEU A 86 -6.04 1.74 1.41
N GLY A 87 -7.05 1.20 2.08
CA GLY A 87 -8.40 1.78 2.08
C GLY A 87 -8.51 2.93 3.09
N VAL A 88 -9.58 3.70 2.97
CA VAL A 88 -9.90 4.75 3.93
C VAL A 88 -10.51 4.10 5.18
N VAL A 89 -9.88 4.34 6.32
CA VAL A 89 -10.40 3.95 7.64
C VAL A 89 -11.14 5.16 8.23
N SER A 90 -12.26 4.94 8.92
CA SER A 90 -12.95 6.03 9.62
C SER A 90 -12.02 6.67 10.65
N PRO A 91 -11.92 8.03 10.71
CA PRO A 91 -10.95 8.74 11.56
C PRO A 91 -11.03 8.38 13.04
N GLU A 92 -12.19 7.97 13.53
CA GLU A 92 -12.40 7.54 14.91
C GLU A 92 -11.58 6.31 15.33
N TYR A 93 -11.13 5.49 14.34
CA TYR A 93 -10.26 4.35 14.58
C TYR A 93 -8.76 4.66 14.44
N ALA A 94 -8.39 5.92 14.20
CA ALA A 94 -6.99 6.35 14.16
C ALA A 94 -6.20 5.96 15.43
N PRO A 95 -6.75 6.08 16.66
CA PRO A 95 -6.07 5.62 17.87
C PRO A 95 -5.80 4.11 17.89
N VAL A 96 -6.74 3.31 17.39
CA VAL A 96 -6.57 1.84 17.30
C VAL A 96 -5.40 1.49 16.37
N ALA A 97 -5.33 2.14 15.21
CA ALA A 97 -4.21 1.95 14.27
C ALA A 97 -2.88 2.40 14.90
N ALA A 98 -2.85 3.56 15.54
CA ALA A 98 -1.66 4.11 16.20
C ALA A 98 -1.13 3.18 17.30
N ALA A 99 -2.02 2.71 18.19
CA ALA A 99 -1.67 1.79 19.29
C ALA A 99 -1.09 0.45 18.79
N ASN A 100 -1.46 0.01 17.59
CA ASN A 100 -0.98 -1.23 16.97
C ASN A 100 0.16 -1.01 15.96
N GLY A 101 0.69 0.23 15.83
CA GLY A 101 1.78 0.56 14.90
C GLY A 101 1.40 0.30 13.43
N ILE A 102 0.12 0.50 13.08
CA ILE A 102 -0.44 0.35 11.74
C ILE A 102 -0.47 1.72 11.07
N SER A 103 -0.03 1.80 9.82
CA SER A 103 -0.05 3.02 9.02
C SER A 103 -1.37 3.14 8.25
N LEU A 104 -1.98 4.33 8.23
CA LEU A 104 -3.23 4.59 7.53
C LEU A 104 -3.04 5.49 6.32
N THR A 105 -3.88 5.29 5.32
CA THR A 105 -4.02 6.18 4.16
C THR A 105 -4.83 7.41 4.53
N VAL A 106 -4.28 8.59 4.26
CA VAL A 106 -4.97 9.88 4.38
C VAL A 106 -5.56 10.27 3.02
N PRO A 107 -6.89 10.38 2.91
CA PRO A 107 -7.54 10.71 1.65
C PRO A 107 -7.70 12.21 1.38
N ASN A 108 -7.81 13.03 2.44
CA ASN A 108 -8.12 14.47 2.37
C ASN A 108 -7.82 15.18 3.69
N LEU A 109 -7.94 16.52 3.69
CA LEU A 109 -7.67 17.36 4.86
C LEU A 109 -8.72 17.18 5.98
N GLU A 110 -9.99 17.00 5.61
CA GLU A 110 -11.08 16.79 6.60
C GLU A 110 -10.80 15.55 7.47
N TRP A 111 -10.34 14.46 6.85
CA TRP A 111 -9.95 13.25 7.56
C TRP A 111 -8.84 13.52 8.59
N LEU A 112 -7.84 14.35 8.25
CA LEU A 112 -6.75 14.71 9.17
C LEU A 112 -7.28 15.45 10.41
N HIS A 113 -8.18 16.43 10.23
CA HIS A 113 -8.78 17.16 11.35
C HIS A 113 -9.55 16.24 12.29
N MET A 114 -10.38 15.36 11.73
CA MET A 114 -11.18 14.41 12.53
C MET A 114 -10.29 13.39 13.25
N ALA A 115 -9.25 12.88 12.61
CA ALA A 115 -8.32 11.94 13.21
C ALA A 115 -7.48 12.58 14.32
N GLN A 116 -7.09 13.86 14.17
CA GLN A 116 -6.38 14.60 15.21
C GLN A 116 -7.19 14.64 16.52
N GLU A 117 -8.47 14.98 16.45
CA GLU A 117 -9.33 15.03 17.65
C GLU A 117 -9.36 13.69 18.40
N ALA A 118 -9.36 12.57 17.66
CA ALA A 118 -9.34 11.24 18.28
C ALA A 118 -7.96 10.91 18.88
N LEU A 119 -6.87 11.24 18.20
CA LEU A 119 -5.49 10.96 18.63
C LEU A 119 -5.08 11.81 19.85
N GLU A 120 -5.48 13.09 19.91
CA GLU A 120 -5.18 13.99 21.03
C GLU A 120 -5.77 13.48 22.34
N ARG A 121 -6.99 12.93 22.32
CA ARG A 121 -7.65 12.39 23.53
C ARG A 121 -6.86 11.25 24.17
N GLU A 122 -6.10 10.49 23.35
CA GLU A 122 -5.33 9.33 23.80
C GLU A 122 -3.81 9.62 23.82
N ASN A 123 -3.40 10.83 23.45
CA ASN A 123 -1.98 11.24 23.33
C ASN A 123 -1.16 10.28 22.47
N LEU A 124 -1.68 9.94 21.29
CA LEU A 124 -1.07 9.00 20.36
C LEU A 124 -0.54 9.70 19.11
N GLN A 125 0.49 9.09 18.50
CA GLN A 125 0.99 9.47 17.18
C GLN A 125 0.70 8.38 16.17
N LEU A 126 0.04 8.74 15.08
CA LEU A 126 -0.29 7.85 13.97
C LEU A 126 0.72 7.99 12.83
N LYS A 127 1.16 6.87 12.29
CA LYS A 127 1.88 6.82 11.01
C LYS A 127 0.88 6.92 9.86
N ILE A 128 1.17 7.82 8.92
CA ILE A 128 0.28 8.06 7.79
C ILE A 128 1.00 8.00 6.45
N HIS A 129 0.26 7.60 5.42
CA HIS A 129 0.65 7.76 4.03
C HIS A 129 -0.35 8.68 3.32
N LEU A 130 0.15 9.76 2.75
CA LEU A 130 -0.66 10.70 1.97
C LEU A 130 -1.04 10.06 0.64
N GLY A 131 -2.32 9.81 0.44
CA GLY A 131 -2.83 9.31 -0.84
C GLY A 131 -2.98 10.44 -1.84
N ILE A 132 -2.48 10.26 -3.06
CA ILE A 132 -2.65 11.20 -4.17
C ILE A 132 -3.51 10.55 -5.25
N ASP A 133 -4.60 11.20 -5.61
CA ASP A 133 -5.37 10.80 -6.79
C ASP A 133 -4.80 11.46 -8.04
N SER A 134 -3.87 10.78 -8.65
CA SER A 134 -3.25 11.25 -9.90
C SER A 134 -4.09 10.96 -11.15
N GLY A 135 -5.31 10.43 -10.96
CA GLY A 135 -6.24 10.13 -12.06
C GLY A 135 -6.91 8.76 -11.95
N MET A 136 -6.71 8.01 -10.86
CA MET A 136 -7.44 6.76 -10.62
C MET A 136 -8.92 7.02 -10.30
N GLY A 137 -9.26 8.22 -9.79
CA GLY A 137 -10.63 8.61 -9.44
C GLY A 137 -11.17 7.86 -8.22
N ARG A 138 -10.31 7.56 -7.23
CA ARG A 138 -10.72 6.69 -6.13
C ARG A 138 -10.43 7.25 -4.73
N ILE A 139 -9.20 7.52 -4.38
CA ILE A 139 -8.76 7.92 -3.04
C ILE A 139 -7.56 8.87 -3.17
N GLY A 140 -7.57 9.96 -2.42
CA GLY A 140 -6.42 10.83 -2.27
C GLY A 140 -6.68 12.27 -2.68
N PHE A 141 -5.73 13.12 -2.35
CA PHE A 141 -5.74 14.52 -2.73
C PHE A 141 -5.66 14.65 -4.25
N SER A 142 -6.51 15.49 -4.83
CA SER A 142 -6.55 15.80 -6.27
C SER A 142 -6.30 17.28 -6.58
N GLU A 143 -6.53 18.15 -5.58
CA GLU A 143 -6.46 19.60 -5.71
C GLU A 143 -5.27 20.17 -4.95
N ASP A 144 -4.55 21.11 -5.59
CA ASP A 144 -3.33 21.70 -5.05
C ASP A 144 -3.57 22.44 -3.73
N ASP A 145 -4.63 23.26 -3.67
CA ASP A 145 -4.91 24.11 -2.51
C ASP A 145 -5.16 23.25 -1.24
N GLU A 146 -5.97 22.21 -1.37
CA GLU A 146 -6.25 21.29 -0.26
C GLU A 146 -4.98 20.56 0.20
N PHE A 147 -4.14 20.12 -0.75
CA PHE A 147 -2.90 19.43 -0.43
C PHE A 147 -1.88 20.36 0.24
N ILE A 148 -1.79 21.62 -0.19
CA ILE A 148 -0.94 22.66 0.44
C ILE A 148 -1.41 22.92 1.89
N GLU A 149 -2.72 23.00 2.12
CA GLU A 149 -3.26 23.17 3.47
C GLU A 149 -2.98 21.96 4.37
N ALA A 150 -3.11 20.75 3.82
CA ALA A 150 -2.78 19.53 4.53
C ALA A 150 -1.28 19.47 4.92
N ASN A 151 -0.39 19.89 4.04
CA ASN A 151 1.04 20.00 4.36
C ASN A 151 1.31 20.97 5.52
N LYS A 152 0.73 22.17 5.47
CA LYS A 152 0.86 23.16 6.56
C LYS A 152 0.32 22.62 7.89
N PHE A 153 -0.79 21.90 7.85
CA PHE A 153 -1.37 21.26 9.01
C PHE A 153 -0.42 20.22 9.62
N LEU A 154 0.30 19.47 8.79
CA LEU A 154 1.18 18.39 9.21
C LEU A 154 2.57 18.85 9.68
N GLU A 155 3.08 20.02 9.23
CA GLU A 155 4.46 20.49 9.49
C GLU A 155 4.86 20.48 10.97
N ASN A 156 3.95 20.78 11.88
CA ASN A 156 4.23 20.85 13.31
C ASN A 156 3.21 20.05 14.14
N ASN A 157 2.54 19.08 13.55
CA ASN A 157 1.51 18.31 14.22
C ASN A 157 2.09 17.03 14.84
N PRO A 158 2.21 16.95 16.19
CA PRO A 158 2.84 15.81 16.86
C PRO A 158 2.02 14.51 16.77
N ASN A 159 0.74 14.60 16.45
CA ASN A 159 -0.14 13.43 16.35
C ASN A 159 0.06 12.64 15.07
N PHE A 160 0.79 13.19 14.08
CA PHE A 160 1.04 12.51 12.82
C PHE A 160 2.53 12.36 12.53
N PHE A 161 2.90 11.18 12.06
CA PHE A 161 4.17 10.92 11.42
C PHE A 161 3.94 10.58 9.95
N VAL A 162 4.32 11.50 9.05
CA VAL A 162 4.20 11.27 7.61
C VAL A 162 5.22 10.24 7.18
N GLU A 163 4.79 8.97 7.18
CA GLU A 163 5.66 7.85 6.83
C GLU A 163 5.79 7.70 5.31
N GLY A 164 4.75 8.02 4.56
CA GLY A 164 4.78 7.90 3.10
C GLY A 164 3.87 8.86 2.33
N MET A 165 4.09 8.89 1.02
CA MET A 165 3.22 9.50 0.02
C MET A 165 3.09 8.53 -1.16
N PHE A 166 1.88 8.36 -1.69
CA PHE A 166 1.67 7.42 -2.78
C PHE A 166 0.54 7.80 -3.73
N ALA A 167 0.61 7.27 -4.94
CA ALA A 167 -0.50 7.19 -5.88
C ALA A 167 -0.72 5.75 -6.36
N HIS A 168 -1.77 5.53 -7.13
CA HIS A 168 -2.02 4.24 -7.79
C HIS A 168 -2.30 4.45 -9.27
N PHE A 169 -1.54 3.78 -10.13
CA PHE A 169 -1.70 3.87 -11.56
C PHE A 169 -2.82 2.94 -12.04
N ALA A 170 -3.72 3.50 -12.84
CA ALA A 170 -4.88 2.79 -13.37
C ALA A 170 -4.56 1.96 -14.61
N SER A 171 -3.50 2.31 -15.34
CA SER A 171 -3.19 1.76 -16.67
C SER A 171 -1.70 1.40 -16.85
N ALA A 172 -1.00 1.05 -15.76
CA ALA A 172 0.41 0.63 -15.85
C ALA A 172 0.60 -0.67 -16.66
N ASP A 173 -0.44 -1.47 -16.81
CA ASP A 173 -0.51 -2.71 -17.59
C ASP A 173 -0.91 -2.50 -19.05
N SER A 174 -1.26 -1.27 -19.45
CA SER A 174 -1.67 -0.95 -20.83
C SER A 174 -0.47 -0.82 -21.76
N SER A 175 -0.65 -1.24 -23.01
CA SER A 175 0.29 -0.97 -24.10
C SER A 175 0.27 0.51 -24.55
N ASP A 176 -0.87 1.21 -24.37
CA ASP A 176 -0.98 2.66 -24.51
C ASP A 176 -0.65 3.32 -23.17
N ASP A 177 0.50 3.93 -23.08
CA ASP A 177 1.01 4.58 -21.87
C ASP A 177 0.67 6.08 -21.77
N THR A 178 -0.16 6.61 -22.67
CA THR A 178 -0.54 8.04 -22.69
C THR A 178 -1.17 8.45 -21.35
N TYR A 179 -2.14 7.69 -20.87
CA TYR A 179 -2.80 7.97 -19.59
C TYR A 179 -1.88 7.73 -18.39
N PHE A 180 -1.04 6.72 -18.44
CA PHE A 180 -0.01 6.45 -17.44
C PHE A 180 0.93 7.66 -17.29
N LYS A 181 1.45 8.20 -18.40
CA LYS A 181 2.31 9.39 -18.40
C LYS A 181 1.61 10.61 -17.78
N HIS A 182 0.33 10.82 -18.09
CA HIS A 182 -0.46 11.87 -17.46
C HIS A 182 -0.55 11.70 -15.93
N GLN A 183 -0.80 10.47 -15.45
CA GLN A 183 -0.82 10.18 -14.01
C GLN A 183 0.54 10.42 -13.35
N VAL A 184 1.63 10.06 -14.01
CA VAL A 184 3.00 10.31 -13.53
C VAL A 184 3.28 11.80 -13.39
N GLU A 185 2.94 12.61 -14.40
CA GLU A 185 3.16 14.06 -14.36
C GLU A 185 2.31 14.73 -13.26
N LYS A 186 1.04 14.33 -13.11
CA LYS A 186 0.22 14.82 -12.00
C LYS A 186 0.81 14.45 -10.64
N PHE A 187 1.28 13.22 -10.48
CA PHE A 187 1.93 12.80 -9.23
C PHE A 187 3.21 13.58 -8.95
N LYS A 188 4.07 13.80 -9.96
CA LYS A 188 5.28 14.62 -9.83
C LYS A 188 4.95 16.05 -9.42
N HIS A 189 3.91 16.63 -10.01
CA HIS A 189 3.43 17.97 -9.65
C HIS A 189 3.02 18.00 -8.17
N MET A 190 2.12 17.12 -7.73
CA MET A 190 1.69 17.02 -6.33
C MET A 190 2.88 16.79 -5.37
N LYS A 191 3.81 15.92 -5.74
CA LYS A 191 5.05 15.71 -4.99
C LYS A 191 5.87 16.99 -4.83
N SER A 192 5.89 17.89 -5.84
CA SER A 192 6.62 19.16 -5.77
C SER A 192 6.03 20.15 -4.76
N LEU A 193 4.75 19.98 -4.39
CA LEU A 193 4.06 20.78 -3.36
C LEU A 193 4.32 20.29 -1.93
N LEU A 194 4.98 19.13 -1.78
CA LEU A 194 5.21 18.51 -0.50
C LEU A 194 6.26 19.27 0.32
N THR A 195 5.90 19.73 1.51
CA THR A 195 6.80 20.45 2.43
C THR A 195 7.34 19.53 3.54
N VAL A 196 6.57 18.52 3.95
CA VAL A 196 7.02 17.49 4.88
C VAL A 196 7.85 16.43 4.14
N LYS A 197 8.81 15.81 4.82
CA LYS A 197 9.68 14.80 4.21
C LYS A 197 9.24 13.38 4.62
N PRO A 198 8.49 12.65 3.78
CA PRO A 198 8.13 11.27 4.06
C PRO A 198 9.37 10.37 3.98
N LYS A 199 9.28 9.22 4.65
CA LYS A 199 10.29 8.16 4.57
C LYS A 199 10.24 7.46 3.21
N TRP A 200 9.03 7.26 2.67
CA TRP A 200 8.82 6.55 1.40
C TRP A 200 7.92 7.33 0.44
N ILE A 201 8.31 7.35 -0.82
CA ILE A 201 7.46 7.78 -1.92
C ILE A 201 7.25 6.58 -2.81
N HIS A 202 5.98 6.19 -3.03
CA HIS A 202 5.70 4.95 -3.73
C HIS A 202 4.48 5.03 -4.66
N VAL A 203 4.69 4.60 -5.88
CA VAL A 203 3.67 4.58 -6.93
C VAL A 203 3.52 3.20 -7.56
N ASP A 204 4.56 2.36 -7.49
CA ASP A 204 4.59 1.09 -8.17
C ASP A 204 3.62 0.08 -7.56
N ASN A 205 2.76 -0.44 -8.41
CA ASN A 205 2.02 -1.67 -8.24
C ASN A 205 2.73 -2.81 -8.99
N THR A 206 2.21 -4.03 -8.97
CA THR A 206 2.81 -5.17 -9.69
C THR A 206 3.12 -4.85 -11.16
N ALA A 207 2.21 -4.19 -11.88
CA ALA A 207 2.41 -3.89 -13.30
C ALA A 207 3.53 -2.86 -13.52
N ALA A 208 3.54 -1.78 -12.74
CA ALA A 208 4.57 -0.76 -12.86
C ALA A 208 5.96 -1.30 -12.54
N SER A 209 6.05 -2.21 -11.57
CA SER A 209 7.31 -2.86 -11.19
C SER A 209 7.81 -3.83 -12.25
N ILE A 210 6.97 -4.80 -12.68
CA ILE A 210 7.37 -5.84 -13.65
C ILE A 210 7.70 -5.24 -15.03
N PHE A 211 6.98 -4.20 -15.46
CA PHE A 211 7.19 -3.59 -16.77
C PHE A 211 8.20 -2.44 -16.76
N ASP A 212 8.93 -2.30 -15.67
CA ASP A 212 10.04 -1.32 -15.51
C ASP A 212 9.63 0.08 -16.03
N LYS A 213 8.48 0.54 -15.55
CA LYS A 213 8.00 1.88 -15.87
C LYS A 213 8.92 2.90 -15.21
N ASP A 214 9.48 3.81 -15.98
CA ASP A 214 10.47 4.82 -15.58
C ASP A 214 9.88 5.83 -14.54
N VAL A 215 9.53 5.30 -13.37
CA VAL A 215 9.04 6.08 -12.23
C VAL A 215 9.73 5.56 -10.98
N HIS A 216 10.65 6.36 -10.44
CA HIS A 216 11.35 5.95 -9.22
C HIS A 216 10.40 5.90 -8.01
N SER A 217 10.41 4.76 -7.33
CA SER A 217 9.59 4.43 -6.15
C SER A 217 10.49 3.80 -5.08
N ASP A 218 10.46 4.35 -3.86
CA ASP A 218 11.23 3.78 -2.73
C ASP A 218 10.65 2.43 -2.27
N LEU A 219 9.39 2.18 -2.65
CA LEU A 219 8.61 1.05 -2.17
C LEU A 219 7.68 0.53 -3.25
N VAL A 220 7.77 -0.75 -3.57
CA VAL A 220 6.85 -1.46 -4.47
C VAL A 220 5.75 -2.14 -3.66
N ARG A 221 4.49 -1.96 -4.09
CA ARG A 221 3.33 -2.67 -3.54
C ARG A 221 3.01 -3.86 -4.43
N PHE A 222 3.70 -4.97 -4.18
CA PHE A 222 3.58 -6.18 -4.97
C PHE A 222 2.35 -6.99 -4.57
N GLY A 223 1.42 -7.16 -5.49
CA GLY A 223 0.12 -7.77 -5.21
C GLY A 223 -0.15 -8.99 -6.08
N ILE A 224 -0.77 -8.80 -7.24
CA ILE A 224 -1.25 -9.91 -8.07
C ILE A 224 -0.11 -10.84 -8.54
N GLY A 225 1.09 -10.32 -8.71
CA GLY A 225 2.29 -11.10 -9.07
C GLY A 225 2.69 -12.11 -7.99
N ILE A 226 2.40 -11.85 -6.70
CA ILE A 226 2.63 -12.83 -5.62
C ILE A 226 1.93 -14.16 -5.92
N TYR A 227 0.75 -14.07 -6.53
CA TYR A 227 -0.14 -15.20 -6.79
C TYR A 227 0.06 -15.82 -8.19
N GLY A 228 1.14 -15.42 -8.89
CA GLY A 228 1.50 -15.97 -10.21
C GLY A 228 0.62 -15.50 -11.36
N LEU A 229 -0.01 -14.34 -11.21
CA LEU A 229 -0.82 -13.74 -12.26
C LEU A 229 -0.09 -12.57 -12.90
N ASN A 230 0.11 -12.62 -14.21
CA ASN A 230 0.59 -11.50 -14.97
C ASN A 230 -0.49 -10.40 -15.00
N PRO A 231 -0.18 -9.14 -14.64
CA PRO A 231 -1.17 -8.06 -14.65
C PRO A 231 -1.60 -7.65 -16.04
N SER A 232 -0.80 -7.92 -17.08
CA SER A 232 -1.11 -7.57 -18.46
C SER A 232 -1.79 -8.71 -19.20
N SER A 233 -2.78 -8.37 -20.01
CA SER A 233 -3.36 -9.27 -21.01
C SER A 233 -2.59 -9.26 -22.34
N ASN A 234 -1.51 -8.48 -22.46
CA ASN A 234 -0.73 -8.36 -23.67
C ASN A 234 0.19 -9.61 -23.82
N PRO A 235 0.08 -10.39 -24.94
CA PRO A 235 0.91 -11.57 -25.17
C PRO A 235 2.42 -11.31 -25.26
N SER A 236 2.82 -10.07 -25.47
CA SER A 236 4.23 -9.65 -25.51
C SER A 236 4.77 -9.12 -24.17
N SER A 237 3.97 -9.17 -23.09
CA SER A 237 4.48 -8.84 -21.76
C SER A 237 5.41 -9.94 -21.26
N PRO A 238 6.44 -9.62 -20.47
CA PRO A 238 7.31 -10.64 -19.86
C PRO A 238 6.48 -11.57 -18.97
N ASP A 239 6.81 -12.86 -19.01
CA ASP A 239 6.22 -13.89 -18.16
C ASP A 239 6.70 -13.76 -16.69
#